data_ac8b8795f4b79b202054533925a02e8f
#
_entry.id   ac8b8795f4b79b202054533925a02e8f
#
_cell.length_a   1.000
_cell.length_b   1.000
_cell.length_c   1.000
_cell.angle_alpha   90.00
_cell.angle_beta   90.00
_cell.angle_gamma   90.00
#
_symmetry.space_group_name_H-M   'P 1'
#
loop_
_entity.id
_entity.type
_entity.pdbx_description
1 polymer ?
#
loop_
_entity_poly.entity_id
_entity_poly.type
_entity_poly.pdbx_seq_one_letter_code
_entity_poly.pdbx_strand_id
1 'polypeptide(L)'
;MKKLKLVSLAIAMACATPSLAGGLLTNTNQHVAFNRMMSREASIGIDGVYYNPAGVVFMGEGKHLAINWQLAYQTRSIENDYPLFTNNVNNPTTPREFKGKAFAPVIPSFQYAYNKGRWSLQAGFALTGGGGKCTFDDGLGSFEKIVAETALAACQLAGAVDQVAAQYGVPAVFTSDKSFGKEGKYSYNSYMHGRQYYYGLSLGAAYKFSDNFSAFAGVRGV
;
A
#
# COMPACT_ATOMS: atom_id res chain seq x y z
N MET A 1 -27.23 -33.22 -3.44
CA MET A 1 -26.40 -32.41 -4.36
C MET A 1 -26.59 -30.89 -4.25
N LYS A 2 -27.82 -30.35 -4.10
CA LYS A 2 -28.02 -28.87 -3.95
C LYS A 2 -27.41 -28.30 -2.66
N LYS A 3 -27.49 -29.00 -1.54
CA LYS A 3 -26.91 -28.55 -0.26
C LYS A 3 -25.37 -28.50 -0.26
N LEU A 4 -24.71 -29.42 -0.98
CA LEU A 4 -23.25 -29.44 -1.09
C LEU A 4 -22.73 -28.24 -1.91
N LYS A 5 -23.47 -27.83 -2.96
CA LYS A 5 -23.14 -26.65 -3.78
C LYS A 5 -23.29 -25.33 -3.00
N LEU A 6 -24.27 -25.26 -2.09
CA LEU A 6 -24.45 -24.09 -1.24
C LEU A 6 -23.33 -23.99 -0.18
N VAL A 7 -22.90 -25.10 0.38
CA VAL A 7 -21.80 -25.16 1.36
C VAL A 7 -20.48 -24.79 0.71
N SER A 8 -20.19 -25.29 -0.51
CA SER A 8 -18.97 -24.92 -1.22
C SER A 8 -18.96 -23.45 -1.65
N LEU A 9 -20.11 -22.86 -1.98
CA LEU A 9 -20.21 -21.42 -2.26
C LEU A 9 -20.01 -20.57 -0.99
N ALA A 10 -20.57 -21.01 0.14
CA ALA A 10 -20.37 -20.34 1.43
C ALA A 10 -18.90 -20.41 1.91
N ILE A 11 -18.23 -21.54 1.69
CA ILE A 11 -16.79 -21.70 2.00
C ILE A 11 -15.94 -20.82 1.07
N ALA A 12 -16.27 -20.74 -0.22
CA ALA A 12 -15.56 -19.87 -1.15
C ALA A 12 -15.72 -18.37 -0.79
N MET A 13 -16.87 -17.95 -0.28
CA MET A 13 -17.07 -16.59 0.22
C MET A 13 -16.38 -16.33 1.55
N ALA A 14 -16.26 -17.34 2.42
CA ALA A 14 -15.56 -17.23 3.70
C ALA A 14 -14.03 -17.21 3.55
N CYS A 15 -13.49 -17.73 2.43
CA CYS A 15 -12.07 -17.68 2.10
C CYS A 15 -11.64 -16.37 1.42
N ALA A 16 -12.56 -15.44 1.16
CA ALA A 16 -12.22 -14.10 0.72
C ALA A 16 -11.56 -13.34 1.88
N THR A 17 -10.25 -13.47 1.98
CA THR A 17 -9.47 -12.68 2.96
C THR A 17 -9.59 -11.19 2.61
N PRO A 18 -9.99 -10.33 3.54
CA PRO A 18 -9.96 -8.89 3.32
C PRO A 18 -8.51 -8.49 3.04
N SER A 19 -8.21 -8.03 1.82
CA SER A 19 -6.91 -7.45 1.54
C SER A 19 -6.85 -6.07 2.19
N LEU A 20 -6.13 -5.95 3.29
CA LEU A 20 -5.83 -4.68 3.95
C LEU A 20 -4.70 -3.98 3.19
N ALA A 21 -4.94 -3.61 1.94
CA ALA A 21 -4.01 -2.83 1.15
C ALA A 21 -4.31 -1.35 1.33
N GLY A 22 -3.68 -0.73 2.32
CA GLY A 22 -3.64 0.72 2.44
C GLY A 22 -2.55 1.30 1.53
N GLY A 23 -2.84 2.37 0.80
CA GLY A 23 -1.87 3.04 -0.05
C GLY A 23 -2.41 4.32 -0.68
N LEU A 24 -1.54 5.02 -1.42
CA LEU A 24 -1.89 6.24 -2.14
C LEU A 24 -3.08 6.02 -3.09
N LEU A 25 -3.17 4.85 -3.70
CA LEU A 25 -4.12 4.53 -4.75
C LEU A 25 -5.46 4.00 -4.27
N THR A 26 -5.63 3.71 -2.99
CA THR A 26 -6.92 3.27 -2.44
C THR A 26 -8.00 4.35 -2.49
N ASN A 27 -7.59 5.62 -2.55
CA ASN A 27 -8.48 6.77 -2.60
C ASN A 27 -8.65 7.34 -4.02
N THR A 28 -7.98 6.79 -5.01
CA THR A 28 -8.11 7.21 -6.40
C THR A 28 -9.02 6.23 -7.13
N ASN A 29 -10.23 6.62 -7.33
CA ASN A 29 -11.26 5.74 -7.86
C ASN A 29 -11.24 5.62 -9.38
N GLN A 30 -10.08 5.64 -9.98
CA GLN A 30 -9.82 5.37 -11.38
C GLN A 30 -10.62 6.25 -12.38
N HIS A 31 -11.45 7.16 -11.89
CA HIS A 31 -12.25 8.07 -12.69
C HIS A 31 -12.51 9.37 -11.94
N VAL A 32 -12.43 10.52 -12.62
CA VAL A 32 -12.63 11.86 -11.99
C VAL A 32 -14.00 12.07 -11.38
N ALA A 33 -15.03 11.34 -11.83
CA ALA A 33 -16.36 11.38 -11.26
C ALA A 33 -16.39 10.97 -9.77
N PHE A 34 -15.45 10.17 -9.31
CA PHE A 34 -15.33 9.81 -7.91
C PHE A 34 -15.06 11.01 -7.00
N ASN A 35 -14.30 11.99 -7.47
CA ASN A 35 -14.01 13.20 -6.68
C ASN A 35 -15.27 14.02 -6.39
N ARG A 36 -16.32 13.86 -7.20
CA ARG A 36 -17.62 14.51 -7.00
C ARG A 36 -18.57 13.69 -6.14
N MET A 37 -18.45 12.36 -6.22
CA MET A 37 -19.34 11.43 -5.54
C MET A 37 -18.57 10.13 -5.29
N MET A 38 -18.24 9.88 -4.05
CA MET A 38 -17.39 8.74 -3.66
C MET A 38 -18.12 7.39 -3.70
N SER A 39 -19.44 7.35 -3.63
CA SER A 39 -20.24 6.13 -3.84
C SER A 39 -20.60 6.01 -5.31
N ARG A 40 -19.88 5.17 -6.04
CA ARG A 40 -20.04 4.98 -7.49
C ARG A 40 -20.65 3.64 -7.88
N GLU A 41 -20.80 2.71 -6.95
CA GLU A 41 -21.20 1.33 -7.20
C GLU A 41 -22.60 1.21 -7.79
N ALA A 42 -23.50 2.11 -7.43
CA ALA A 42 -24.86 2.16 -7.96
C ALA A 42 -25.01 3.12 -9.16
N SER A 43 -23.95 3.85 -9.53
CA SER A 43 -24.02 4.80 -10.64
C SER A 43 -23.91 4.08 -11.97
N ILE A 44 -24.81 4.41 -12.90
CA ILE A 44 -24.75 3.96 -14.28
C ILE A 44 -23.94 5.00 -15.06
N GLY A 45 -22.71 4.64 -15.42
CA GLY A 45 -21.79 5.50 -16.14
C GLY A 45 -20.61 4.70 -16.66
N ILE A 46 -19.74 5.33 -17.46
CA ILE A 46 -18.58 4.66 -18.06
C ILE A 46 -17.56 4.18 -17.01
N ASP A 47 -17.48 4.82 -15.88
CA ASP A 47 -16.69 4.40 -14.72
C ASP A 47 -17.20 3.08 -14.12
N GLY A 48 -18.43 2.68 -14.43
CA GLY A 48 -19.00 1.39 -14.10
C GLY A 48 -18.17 0.22 -14.64
N VAL A 49 -17.41 0.39 -15.72
CA VAL A 49 -16.47 -0.64 -16.21
C VAL A 49 -15.54 -1.15 -15.10
N TYR A 50 -15.25 -0.31 -14.12
CA TYR A 50 -14.46 -0.70 -12.95
C TYR A 50 -15.33 -1.08 -11.73
N TYR A 51 -16.38 -0.32 -11.42
CA TYR A 51 -17.17 -0.46 -10.17
C TYR A 51 -18.42 -1.29 -10.29
N ASN A 52 -19.15 -1.11 -11.40
CA ASN A 52 -20.44 -1.76 -11.65
C ASN A 52 -20.54 -2.17 -13.12
N PRO A 53 -19.73 -3.14 -13.57
CA PRO A 53 -19.69 -3.49 -14.98
C PRO A 53 -21.00 -4.08 -15.50
N ALA A 54 -21.82 -4.67 -14.63
CA ALA A 54 -23.17 -5.09 -15.00
C ALA A 54 -24.07 -3.89 -15.32
N GLY A 55 -23.91 -2.77 -14.62
CA GLY A 55 -24.70 -1.55 -14.83
C GLY A 55 -24.40 -0.82 -16.12
N VAL A 56 -23.23 -1.01 -16.71
CA VAL A 56 -22.80 -0.30 -17.94
C VAL A 56 -23.71 -0.61 -19.14
N VAL A 57 -24.34 -1.77 -19.18
CA VAL A 57 -25.27 -2.14 -20.27
C VAL A 57 -26.54 -1.28 -20.29
N PHE A 58 -26.86 -0.58 -19.19
CA PHE A 58 -27.99 0.36 -19.12
C PHE A 58 -27.64 1.79 -19.56
N MET A 59 -26.39 2.07 -19.90
CA MET A 59 -26.03 3.26 -20.66
C MET A 59 -26.65 3.20 -22.05
N GLY A 60 -26.80 4.33 -22.70
CA GLY A 60 -27.29 4.38 -24.09
C GLY A 60 -26.47 3.51 -25.04
N GLU A 61 -27.06 3.16 -26.19
CA GLU A 61 -26.36 2.42 -27.25
C GLU A 61 -25.19 3.22 -27.83
N GLY A 62 -24.18 2.52 -28.27
CA GLY A 62 -23.01 3.11 -28.93
C GLY A 62 -21.70 2.81 -28.23
N LYS A 63 -20.69 3.60 -28.58
CA LYS A 63 -19.34 3.51 -28.03
C LYS A 63 -19.17 4.58 -26.96
N HIS A 64 -18.74 4.15 -25.79
CA HIS A 64 -18.45 5.03 -24.65
C HIS A 64 -16.97 4.91 -24.31
N LEU A 65 -16.33 6.04 -24.09
CA LEU A 65 -14.91 6.13 -23.82
C LEU A 65 -14.65 7.16 -22.72
N ALA A 66 -13.85 6.79 -21.74
CA ALA A 66 -13.26 7.74 -20.81
C ALA A 66 -11.75 7.52 -20.69
N ILE A 67 -11.01 8.61 -20.72
CA ILE A 67 -9.59 8.67 -20.42
C ILE A 67 -9.44 9.65 -19.28
N ASN A 68 -8.82 9.23 -18.19
CA ASN A 68 -8.61 10.07 -17.04
C ASN A 68 -7.13 10.13 -16.67
N TRP A 69 -6.75 11.27 -16.16
CA TRP A 69 -5.45 11.53 -15.60
C TRP A 69 -5.65 12.17 -14.22
N GLN A 70 -5.00 11.61 -13.23
CA GLN A 70 -4.97 12.16 -11.89
C GLN A 70 -3.53 12.44 -11.47
N LEU A 71 -3.36 13.46 -10.65
CA LEU A 71 -2.11 13.80 -9.98
C LEU A 71 -2.37 13.65 -8.48
N ALA A 72 -1.52 12.92 -7.80
CA ALA A 72 -1.60 12.78 -6.36
C ALA A 72 -0.32 13.26 -5.68
N TYR A 73 -0.48 14.13 -4.70
CA TYR A 73 0.58 14.58 -3.82
C TYR A 73 0.11 14.42 -2.38
N GLN A 74 0.92 13.76 -1.56
CA GLN A 74 0.64 13.57 -0.14
C GLN A 74 1.91 13.80 0.67
N THR A 75 1.75 14.41 1.83
CA THR A 75 2.75 14.42 2.88
C THR A 75 2.32 13.48 4.00
N ARG A 76 3.28 12.82 4.62
CA ARG A 76 3.05 11.95 5.76
C ARG A 76 4.01 12.35 6.86
N SER A 77 3.51 12.43 8.08
CA SER A 77 4.32 12.59 9.27
C SER A 77 4.11 11.39 10.17
N ILE A 78 5.19 10.80 10.61
CA ILE A 78 5.21 9.67 11.54
C ILE A 78 6.01 10.13 12.75
N GLU A 79 5.34 10.26 13.89
CA GLU A 79 6.01 10.55 15.16
C GLU A 79 6.27 9.23 15.89
N ASN A 80 7.51 9.04 16.31
CA ASN A 80 7.93 7.88 17.08
C ASN A 80 8.52 8.34 18.40
N ASP A 81 7.96 7.86 19.50
CA ASP A 81 8.52 7.98 20.83
C ASP A 81 9.21 6.68 21.20
N TYR A 82 10.54 6.66 21.09
CA TYR A 82 11.34 5.49 21.40
C TYR A 82 12.61 5.90 22.16
N PRO A 83 12.75 5.49 23.42
CA PRO A 83 13.83 5.99 24.29
C PRO A 83 15.25 5.81 23.74
N LEU A 84 15.53 4.72 23.01
CA LEU A 84 16.85 4.45 22.45
C LEU A 84 17.23 5.38 21.29
N PHE A 85 16.33 6.20 20.76
CA PHE A 85 16.69 7.22 19.77
C PHE A 85 17.58 8.30 20.35
N THR A 86 17.56 8.52 21.68
CA THR A 86 18.50 9.41 22.35
C THR A 86 19.95 8.96 22.28
N ASN A 87 20.19 7.67 21.96
CA ASN A 87 21.53 7.11 21.78
C ASN A 87 22.11 7.34 20.38
N ASN A 88 21.32 7.87 19.45
CA ASN A 88 21.84 8.24 18.13
C ASN A 88 22.67 9.53 18.23
N VAL A 89 23.96 9.44 17.99
CA VAL A 89 24.87 10.59 18.08
C VAL A 89 24.59 11.67 17.04
N ASN A 90 23.94 11.33 15.94
CA ASN A 90 23.62 12.29 14.88
C ASN A 90 22.33 13.06 15.18
N ASN A 91 21.38 12.44 15.87
CA ASN A 91 20.09 13.04 16.21
C ASN A 91 19.53 12.44 17.52
N PRO A 92 20.00 12.88 18.71
CA PRO A 92 19.63 12.30 19.99
C PRO A 92 18.30 12.84 20.53
N THR A 93 17.22 12.78 19.73
CA THR A 93 15.91 13.31 20.12
C THR A 93 14.83 12.23 20.17
N THR A 94 13.93 12.34 21.15
CA THR A 94 12.68 11.58 21.25
C THR A 94 11.63 12.45 21.97
N PRO A 95 10.36 12.48 21.55
CA PRO A 95 9.84 11.89 20.32
C PRO A 95 10.48 12.50 19.07
N ARG A 96 10.52 11.73 17.97
CA ARG A 96 11.07 12.19 16.70
C ARG A 96 10.08 12.02 15.56
N GLU A 97 10.00 13.06 14.74
CA GLU A 97 9.14 13.11 13.57
C GLU A 97 9.92 12.72 12.31
N PHE A 98 9.33 11.80 11.52
CA PHE A 98 9.82 11.37 10.21
C PHE A 98 8.85 11.87 9.14
N LYS A 99 9.33 12.75 8.25
CA LYS A 99 8.50 13.36 7.22
C LYS A 99 8.68 12.65 5.88
N GLY A 100 7.55 12.16 5.36
CA GLY A 100 7.48 11.49 4.06
C GLY A 100 6.75 12.33 3.04
N LYS A 101 7.20 12.25 1.78
CA LYS A 101 6.57 12.86 0.61
C LYS A 101 6.23 11.77 -0.39
N ALA A 102 4.96 11.70 -0.79
CA ALA A 102 4.50 10.81 -1.83
C ALA A 102 3.98 11.63 -3.01
N PHE A 103 4.54 11.40 -4.18
CA PHE A 103 4.20 12.13 -5.39
C PHE A 103 4.01 11.17 -6.57
N ALA A 104 2.82 11.17 -7.14
CA ALA A 104 2.48 10.46 -8.36
C ALA A 104 1.95 11.47 -9.39
N PRO A 105 2.79 11.90 -10.34
CA PRO A 105 2.42 12.97 -11.30
C PRO A 105 1.40 12.51 -12.32
N VAL A 106 1.34 11.21 -12.60
CA VAL A 106 0.42 10.63 -13.59
C VAL A 106 -0.14 9.33 -13.06
N ILE A 107 -1.45 9.30 -12.83
CA ILE A 107 -2.23 8.12 -12.52
C ILE A 107 -3.24 7.97 -13.65
N PRO A 108 -2.91 7.23 -14.72
CA PRO A 108 -3.77 7.11 -15.88
C PRO A 108 -4.87 6.09 -15.64
N SER A 109 -6.03 6.32 -16.22
CA SER A 109 -7.06 5.30 -16.37
C SER A 109 -7.79 5.42 -17.70
N PHE A 110 -8.27 4.29 -18.18
CA PHE A 110 -8.98 4.16 -19.42
C PHE A 110 -10.17 3.24 -19.22
N GLN A 111 -11.34 3.66 -19.65
CA GLN A 111 -12.57 2.86 -19.66
C GLN A 111 -13.20 2.93 -21.04
N TYR A 112 -13.56 1.78 -21.57
CA TYR A 112 -14.25 1.64 -22.84
C TYR A 112 -15.43 0.69 -22.69
N ALA A 113 -16.55 1.04 -23.28
CA ALA A 113 -17.70 0.17 -23.43
C ALA A 113 -18.34 0.33 -24.80
N TYR A 114 -18.75 -0.78 -25.39
CA TYR A 114 -19.54 -0.82 -26.60
C TYR A 114 -20.88 -1.50 -26.31
N ASN A 115 -21.94 -0.71 -26.29
CA ASN A 115 -23.30 -1.15 -26.03
C ASN A 115 -24.07 -1.32 -27.32
N LYS A 116 -24.63 -2.52 -27.52
CA LYS A 116 -25.50 -2.81 -28.68
C LYS A 116 -26.61 -3.80 -28.28
N GLY A 117 -27.85 -3.34 -28.34
CA GLY A 117 -29.00 -4.12 -27.91
C GLY A 117 -28.92 -4.52 -26.44
N ARG A 118 -28.84 -5.81 -26.16
CA ARG A 118 -28.73 -6.34 -24.80
C ARG A 118 -27.30 -6.60 -24.33
N TRP A 119 -26.29 -6.29 -25.14
CA TRP A 119 -24.90 -6.58 -24.86
C TRP A 119 -24.09 -5.32 -24.61
N SER A 120 -23.14 -5.41 -23.68
CA SER A 120 -22.09 -4.43 -23.45
C SER A 120 -20.74 -5.15 -23.41
N LEU A 121 -19.85 -4.83 -24.37
CA LEU A 121 -18.46 -5.27 -24.34
C LEU A 121 -17.62 -4.20 -23.67
N GLN A 122 -16.80 -4.59 -22.71
CA GLN A 122 -16.10 -3.64 -21.83
C GLN A 122 -14.62 -3.93 -21.73
N ALA A 123 -13.83 -2.87 -21.70
CA ALA A 123 -12.41 -2.91 -21.45
C ALA A 123 -12.02 -1.76 -20.49
N GLY A 124 -11.17 -2.06 -19.53
CA GLY A 124 -10.67 -1.07 -18.58
C GLY A 124 -9.20 -1.27 -18.25
N PHE A 125 -8.47 -0.18 -18.15
CA PHE A 125 -7.09 -0.15 -17.69
C PHE A 125 -6.95 0.92 -16.61
N ALA A 126 -6.28 0.57 -15.52
CA ALA A 126 -6.02 1.52 -14.43
C ALA A 126 -4.86 1.06 -13.55
N LEU A 127 -4.36 1.96 -12.72
CA LEU A 127 -3.56 1.58 -11.56
C LEU A 127 -4.52 1.09 -10.47
N THR A 128 -4.50 -0.21 -10.19
CA THR A 128 -5.44 -0.86 -9.27
C THR A 128 -4.93 -0.95 -7.85
N GLY A 129 -3.70 -0.57 -7.60
CA GLY A 129 -3.10 -0.60 -6.27
C GLY A 129 -1.65 -0.16 -6.24
N GLY A 130 -1.05 -0.33 -5.07
CA GLY A 130 0.33 0.03 -4.78
C GLY A 130 0.45 1.28 -3.90
N GLY A 131 1.63 1.48 -3.33
CA GLY A 131 1.93 2.62 -2.45
C GLY A 131 2.31 3.91 -3.19
N GLY A 132 2.39 3.87 -4.53
CA GLY A 132 2.97 4.95 -5.31
C GLY A 132 4.48 5.09 -5.05
N LYS A 133 5.00 6.30 -5.19
CA LYS A 133 6.36 6.68 -4.81
C LYS A 133 6.30 7.41 -3.47
N CYS A 134 7.04 6.92 -2.48
CA CYS A 134 7.17 7.59 -1.19
C CYS A 134 8.64 7.72 -0.82
N THR A 135 9.02 8.89 -0.32
CA THR A 135 10.38 9.21 0.09
C THR A 135 10.34 9.78 1.49
N PHE A 136 11.18 9.23 2.37
CA PHE A 136 11.48 9.78 3.68
C PHE A 136 12.96 10.13 3.72
N ASP A 137 13.26 11.42 3.80
CA ASP A 137 14.63 11.94 3.69
C ASP A 137 15.47 11.54 4.93
N ASP A 138 14.83 11.38 6.09
CA ASP A 138 15.45 10.94 7.34
C ASP A 138 15.18 9.46 7.66
N GLY A 139 14.75 8.67 6.65
CA GLY A 139 14.39 7.26 6.81
C GLY A 139 13.12 7.04 7.61
N LEU A 140 13.07 5.90 8.29
CA LEU A 140 11.93 5.50 9.12
C LEU A 140 12.40 5.06 10.50
N GLY A 141 11.64 5.44 11.53
CA GLY A 141 11.92 5.04 12.91
C GLY A 141 11.94 3.53 13.14
N SER A 142 11.17 2.77 12.34
CA SER A 142 11.19 1.31 12.39
C SER A 142 12.54 0.70 12.00
N PHE A 143 13.26 1.31 11.06
CA PHE A 143 14.60 0.84 10.67
C PHE A 143 15.63 1.24 11.71
N GLU A 144 15.56 2.49 12.21
CA GLU A 144 16.46 2.96 13.26
C GLU A 144 16.29 2.20 14.56
N LYS A 145 15.06 1.81 14.91
CA LYS A 145 14.80 0.97 16.08
C LYS A 145 15.63 -0.31 16.07
N ILE A 146 15.71 -1.00 14.92
CA ILE A 146 16.49 -2.24 14.78
C ILE A 146 17.97 -1.96 15.06
N VAL A 147 18.51 -0.86 14.53
CA VAL A 147 19.90 -0.46 14.76
C VAL A 147 20.16 -0.12 16.23
N ALA A 148 19.24 0.64 16.85
CA ALA A 148 19.33 1.02 18.25
C ALA A 148 19.33 -0.19 19.19
N GLU A 149 18.43 -1.15 18.96
CA GLU A 149 18.34 -2.40 19.72
C GLU A 149 19.59 -3.26 19.53
N THR A 150 20.09 -3.34 18.30
CA THR A 150 21.32 -4.08 17.99
C THR A 150 22.53 -3.45 18.67
N ALA A 151 22.65 -2.13 18.67
CA ALA A 151 23.74 -1.41 19.34
C ALA A 151 23.69 -1.61 20.86
N LEU A 152 22.52 -1.57 21.47
CA LEU A 152 22.35 -1.85 22.88
C LEU A 152 22.73 -3.31 23.22
N ALA A 153 22.26 -4.27 22.45
CA ALA A 153 22.58 -5.68 22.65
C ALA A 153 24.08 -5.95 22.50
N ALA A 154 24.73 -5.34 21.50
CA ALA A 154 26.18 -5.45 21.31
C ALA A 154 26.95 -4.87 22.51
N CYS A 155 26.52 -3.71 23.05
CA CYS A 155 27.10 -3.11 24.23
C CYS A 155 26.96 -4.00 25.48
N GLN A 156 25.79 -4.59 25.68
CA GLN A 156 25.53 -5.51 26.81
C GLN A 156 26.39 -6.78 26.70
N LEU A 157 26.51 -7.35 25.48
CA LEU A 157 27.36 -8.51 25.25
C LEU A 157 28.84 -8.18 25.51
N ALA A 158 29.33 -7.05 25.01
CA ALA A 158 30.69 -6.59 25.23
C ALA A 158 30.99 -6.43 26.73
N GLY A 159 30.07 -5.84 27.48
CA GLY A 159 30.18 -5.71 28.94
C GLY A 159 30.22 -7.06 29.66
N ALA A 160 29.41 -8.02 29.25
CA ALA A 160 29.41 -9.36 29.82
C ALA A 160 30.73 -10.12 29.54
N VAL A 161 31.29 -9.98 28.33
CA VAL A 161 32.57 -10.59 27.98
C VAL A 161 33.71 -9.98 28.80
N ASP A 162 33.75 -8.65 28.98
CA ASP A 162 34.76 -8.00 29.78
C ASP A 162 34.66 -8.36 31.28
N GLN A 163 33.44 -8.56 31.80
CA GLN A 163 33.24 -9.07 33.16
C GLN A 163 33.79 -10.49 33.36
N VAL A 164 33.58 -11.38 32.40
CA VAL A 164 34.14 -12.74 32.41
C VAL A 164 35.67 -12.66 32.31
N ALA A 165 36.19 -11.85 31.39
CA ALA A 165 37.66 -11.66 31.22
C ALA A 165 38.32 -11.17 32.52
N ALA A 166 37.67 -10.23 33.24
CA ALA A 166 38.18 -9.73 34.52
C ALA A 166 38.31 -10.82 35.58
N GLN A 167 37.44 -11.83 35.60
CA GLN A 167 37.55 -13.00 36.52
C GLN A 167 38.82 -13.82 36.28
N TYR A 168 39.36 -13.76 35.06
CA TYR A 168 40.63 -14.45 34.70
C TYR A 168 41.83 -13.49 34.68
N GLY A 169 41.69 -12.28 35.20
CA GLY A 169 42.77 -11.29 35.26
C GLY A 169 43.12 -10.66 33.89
N VAL A 170 42.20 -10.80 32.89
CA VAL A 170 42.37 -10.18 31.58
C VAL A 170 41.78 -8.76 31.62
N PRO A 171 42.50 -7.74 31.12
CA PRO A 171 41.97 -6.38 31.05
C PRO A 171 40.76 -6.29 30.15
N ALA A 172 39.81 -5.38 30.45
CA ALA A 172 38.65 -5.11 29.61
C ALA A 172 39.10 -4.65 28.21
N VAL A 173 38.57 -5.32 27.19
CA VAL A 173 38.92 -5.07 25.77
C VAL A 173 37.80 -4.29 25.09
N PHE A 174 36.55 -4.73 25.23
CA PHE A 174 35.45 -4.19 24.48
C PHE A 174 34.90 -2.90 25.08
N THR A 175 34.74 -2.81 26.39
CA THR A 175 34.18 -1.60 27.04
C THR A 175 35.18 -0.47 27.15
N SER A 176 36.48 -0.75 27.06
CA SER A 176 37.54 0.25 26.99
C SER A 176 37.74 0.79 25.57
N ASP A 177 37.38 0.02 24.55
CA ASP A 177 37.49 0.42 23.15
C ASP A 177 36.31 1.32 22.75
N LYS A 178 36.61 2.42 22.07
CA LYS A 178 35.64 3.35 21.53
C LYS A 178 34.83 2.80 20.38
N SER A 179 35.22 1.65 19.82
CA SER A 179 34.62 1.01 18.64
C SER A 179 33.17 0.55 18.86
N PHE A 180 32.82 0.13 20.07
CA PHE A 180 31.49 -0.37 20.40
C PHE A 180 30.55 0.66 21.02
N GLY A 181 30.99 1.90 21.16
CA GLY A 181 30.21 2.96 21.76
C GLY A 181 29.86 2.69 23.24
N LYS A 182 30.09 3.63 24.11
CA LYS A 182 29.62 3.56 25.49
C LYS A 182 28.09 3.65 25.49
N GLU A 183 27.43 2.83 26.33
CA GLU A 183 26.00 2.93 26.64
C GLU A 183 25.06 2.62 25.42
N GLY A 184 25.50 1.82 24.46
CA GLY A 184 24.70 1.51 23.30
C GLY A 184 24.49 2.68 22.32
N LYS A 185 25.41 3.66 22.34
CA LYS A 185 25.41 4.76 21.37
C LYS A 185 25.70 4.24 19.97
N TYR A 186 25.03 4.84 18.99
CA TYR A 186 25.20 4.50 17.58
C TYR A 186 25.13 5.76 16.71
N SER A 187 25.67 5.66 15.51
CA SER A 187 25.56 6.67 14.46
C SER A 187 24.69 6.08 13.33
N TYR A 188 23.58 6.71 13.08
CA TYR A 188 22.64 6.23 12.06
C TYR A 188 22.02 7.40 11.31
N ASN A 189 22.20 7.37 10.01
CA ASN A 189 21.46 8.18 9.05
C ASN A 189 20.88 7.24 8.00
N SER A 190 19.65 7.46 7.63
CA SER A 190 19.01 6.65 6.61
C SER A 190 18.17 7.49 5.68
N TYR A 191 17.92 6.92 4.55
CA TYR A 191 17.03 7.42 3.52
C TYR A 191 16.14 6.28 3.08
N MET A 192 14.83 6.52 3.00
CA MET A 192 13.90 5.53 2.49
C MET A 192 13.22 6.03 1.23
N HIS A 193 13.31 5.24 0.18
CA HIS A 193 12.58 5.44 -1.04
C HIS A 193 11.86 4.15 -1.43
N GLY A 194 10.53 4.19 -1.40
CA GLY A 194 9.68 3.10 -1.85
C GLY A 194 8.92 3.47 -3.12
N ARG A 195 8.79 2.53 -4.03
CA ARG A 195 7.99 2.69 -5.25
C ARG A 195 7.28 1.38 -5.58
N GLN A 196 5.95 1.44 -5.67
CA GLN A 196 5.15 0.27 -6.00
C GLN A 196 3.89 0.69 -6.76
N TYR A 197 3.66 0.08 -7.93
CA TYR A 197 2.48 0.29 -8.75
C TYR A 197 1.95 -1.05 -9.24
N TYR A 198 0.65 -1.24 -9.13
CA TYR A 198 -0.06 -2.36 -9.72
C TYR A 198 -0.93 -1.87 -10.87
N TYR A 199 -0.69 -2.39 -12.05
CA TYR A 199 -1.47 -2.06 -13.24
C TYR A 199 -2.49 -3.17 -13.47
N GLY A 200 -3.76 -2.79 -13.61
CA GLY A 200 -4.85 -3.72 -13.87
C GLY A 200 -5.45 -3.51 -15.26
N LEU A 201 -5.64 -4.61 -15.96
CA LEU A 201 -6.40 -4.67 -17.20
C LEU A 201 -7.64 -5.54 -16.97
N SER A 202 -8.81 -5.02 -17.29
CA SER A 202 -10.08 -5.77 -17.23
C SER A 202 -10.75 -5.83 -18.58
N LEU A 203 -11.26 -7.00 -18.92
CA LEU A 203 -12.01 -7.27 -20.14
C LEU A 203 -13.25 -8.11 -19.80
N GLY A 204 -14.40 -7.80 -20.36
CA GLY A 204 -15.59 -8.58 -20.12
C GLY A 204 -16.79 -8.14 -20.92
N ALA A 205 -17.89 -8.82 -20.65
CA ALA A 205 -19.17 -8.53 -21.28
C ALA A 205 -20.29 -8.53 -20.24
N ALA A 206 -21.22 -7.60 -20.38
CA ALA A 206 -22.48 -7.59 -19.64
C ALA A 206 -23.64 -7.94 -20.58
N TYR A 207 -24.64 -8.61 -20.02
CA TYR A 207 -25.87 -8.94 -20.71
C TYR A 207 -27.08 -8.45 -19.91
N LYS A 208 -27.95 -7.71 -20.56
CA LYS A 208 -29.21 -7.20 -20.04
C LYS A 208 -30.33 -8.25 -20.24
N PHE A 209 -30.77 -8.87 -19.16
CA PHE A 209 -31.86 -9.84 -19.18
C PHE A 209 -33.23 -9.16 -19.22
N SER A 210 -33.36 -8.07 -18.45
CA SER A 210 -34.56 -7.23 -18.40
C SER A 210 -34.16 -5.75 -18.18
N ASP A 211 -35.15 -4.86 -18.11
CA ASP A 211 -34.88 -3.45 -17.88
C ASP A 211 -34.30 -3.14 -16.47
N ASN A 212 -34.45 -4.10 -15.56
CA ASN A 212 -33.99 -3.94 -14.18
C ASN A 212 -32.91 -4.96 -13.78
N PHE A 213 -32.52 -5.88 -14.68
CA PHE A 213 -31.57 -6.93 -14.32
C PHE A 213 -30.57 -7.21 -15.44
N SER A 214 -29.31 -7.20 -15.07
CA SER A 214 -28.18 -7.55 -15.92
C SER A 214 -27.13 -8.34 -15.14
N ALA A 215 -26.27 -9.05 -15.86
CA ALA A 215 -25.11 -9.71 -15.29
C ALA A 215 -23.86 -9.41 -16.12
N PHE A 216 -22.71 -9.47 -15.49
CA PHE A 216 -21.40 -9.29 -16.10
C PHE A 216 -20.53 -10.52 -15.87
N ALA A 217 -19.79 -10.90 -16.88
CA ALA A 217 -18.70 -11.88 -16.78
C ALA A 217 -17.45 -11.31 -17.45
N GLY A 218 -16.31 -11.47 -16.79
CA GLY A 218 -15.06 -10.93 -17.31
C GLY A 218 -13.85 -11.43 -16.53
N VAL A 219 -12.69 -11.00 -16.98
CA VAL A 219 -11.39 -11.29 -16.37
C VAL A 219 -10.67 -9.99 -16.05
N ARG A 220 -9.92 -10.02 -14.96
CA ARG A 220 -9.01 -8.93 -14.58
C ARG A 220 -7.64 -9.53 -14.29
N GLY A 221 -6.63 -9.01 -14.96
CA GLY A 221 -5.22 -9.26 -14.66
C GLY A 221 -4.60 -8.05 -13.94
N VAL A 222 -3.69 -8.29 -13.01
CA VAL A 222 -2.90 -7.28 -12.29
C VAL A 222 -1.43 -7.66 -12.37
#